data_ca150c42c53b351abff1aeb1017cf025
#
_entry.id   ca150c42c53b351abff1aeb1017cf025
#
_cell.length_a   1.000
_cell.length_b   1.000
_cell.length_c   1.000
_cell.angle_alpha   90.00
_cell.angle_beta   90.00
_cell.angle_gamma   90.00
#
_symmetry.space_group_name_H-M   'P 1'
#
loop_
_entity.id
_entity.type
_entity.pdbx_description
1 polymer ?
#
loop_
_entity_poly.entity_id
_entity_poly.type
_entity_poly.pdbx_seq_one_letter_code
_entity_poly.pdbx_strand_id
1 'polypeptide(L)'
;VIGMVKKSPKLFFRYDGEDMSLISIYNKNKKRRGKSKYLLSVMVDVVKDGESIPAKVVYVRNRNNRKEYLCLISTDVNLDENEIIRIYGKRWDIEVFFKVCKSYLNLSRECNSLSYDAMTAHTAVVFTRYMMLSLESRESNDNRSLGELFLYFSDEMFDITWIHAFQMLLQMFRTVLTENTELSDEKISELVDAFMNALPELLKTKLQVA
;
A
#
# COMPACT_ATOMS: atom_id res chain seq x y z
N VAL A 1 -20.96 2.17 11.80
CA VAL A 1 -19.57 2.66 12.00
C VAL A 1 -18.85 1.71 12.94
N ILE A 2 -17.57 1.38 12.65
CA ILE A 2 -16.70 0.63 13.56
C ILE A 2 -15.47 1.47 13.86
N GLY A 3 -15.11 1.58 15.15
CA GLY A 3 -13.97 2.37 15.59
C GLY A 3 -13.33 1.87 16.86
N MET A 4 -12.14 2.38 17.17
CA MET A 4 -11.49 2.14 18.46
C MET A 4 -11.81 3.28 19.42
N VAL A 5 -12.20 2.93 20.63
CA VAL A 5 -12.49 3.90 21.69
C VAL A 5 -11.36 3.92 22.70
N LYS A 6 -10.88 5.13 23.02
CA LYS A 6 -9.85 5.32 24.03
C LYS A 6 -10.43 5.04 25.43
N LYS A 7 -9.73 4.26 26.23
CA LYS A 7 -10.06 4.03 27.63
C LYS A 7 -9.82 5.32 28.43
N SER A 8 -10.86 6.08 28.64
CA SER A 8 -10.79 7.33 29.41
C SER A 8 -11.76 7.25 30.60
N PRO A 9 -11.36 7.71 31.80
CA PRO A 9 -12.26 7.80 32.94
C PRO A 9 -13.33 8.89 32.77
N LYS A 10 -13.19 9.77 31.77
CA LYS A 10 -14.12 10.85 31.43
C LYS A 10 -15.16 10.49 30.38
N LEU A 11 -15.05 9.27 29.77
CA LEU A 11 -15.97 8.81 28.74
C LEU A 11 -16.90 7.76 29.34
N PHE A 12 -18.18 8.05 29.35
CA PHE A 12 -19.21 7.20 29.93
C PHE A 12 -20.14 6.67 28.86
N PHE A 13 -20.66 5.46 29.12
CA PHE A 13 -21.65 4.76 28.31
C PHE A 13 -22.73 4.27 29.24
N ARG A 14 -23.98 4.28 28.80
CA ARG A 14 -25.08 3.72 29.59
C ARG A 14 -25.04 2.20 29.44
N TYR A 15 -24.84 1.53 30.56
CA TYR A 15 -24.77 0.07 30.65
C TYR A 15 -25.58 -0.40 31.89
N ASP A 16 -26.55 -1.31 31.70
CA ASP A 16 -27.47 -1.76 32.75
C ASP A 16 -28.20 -0.60 33.44
N GLY A 17 -28.54 0.47 32.72
CA GLY A 17 -29.23 1.66 33.25
C GLY A 17 -28.32 2.66 33.97
N GLU A 18 -27.04 2.40 34.13
CA GLU A 18 -26.05 3.25 34.79
C GLU A 18 -25.02 3.81 33.79
N ASP A 19 -24.55 5.04 34.03
CA ASP A 19 -23.48 5.62 33.27
C ASP A 19 -22.12 5.12 33.78
N MET A 20 -21.45 4.28 33.01
CA MET A 20 -20.22 3.61 33.39
C MET A 20 -19.10 3.85 32.38
N SER A 21 -17.86 3.95 32.88
CA SER A 21 -16.69 3.97 32.01
C SER A 21 -16.41 2.55 31.42
N LEU A 22 -15.69 2.49 30.27
CA LEU A 22 -15.29 1.21 29.68
C LEU A 22 -14.47 0.33 30.64
N ILE A 23 -13.70 0.96 31.54
CA ILE A 23 -12.90 0.23 32.55
C ILE A 23 -13.84 -0.38 33.59
N SER A 24 -14.85 0.38 34.06
CA SER A 24 -15.82 -0.11 35.06
C SER A 24 -16.66 -1.25 34.47
N ILE A 25 -17.14 -1.12 33.24
CA ILE A 25 -17.87 -2.17 32.51
C ILE A 25 -17.00 -3.42 32.39
N TYR A 26 -15.73 -3.27 31.99
CA TYR A 26 -14.81 -4.39 31.90
C TYR A 26 -14.64 -5.11 33.25
N ASN A 27 -14.48 -4.37 34.35
CA ASN A 27 -14.27 -4.95 35.68
C ASN A 27 -15.53 -5.63 36.22
N LYS A 28 -16.71 -5.09 35.96
CA LYS A 28 -18.01 -5.64 36.39
C LYS A 28 -18.32 -6.99 35.74
N ASN A 29 -17.86 -7.22 34.51
CA ASN A 29 -18.22 -8.38 33.73
C ASN A 29 -17.18 -9.52 33.78
N LYS A 30 -17.65 -10.78 33.64
CA LYS A 30 -16.80 -11.97 33.52
C LYS A 30 -16.16 -12.04 32.13
N LYS A 31 -14.84 -12.23 32.08
CA LYS A 31 -14.06 -12.27 30.84
C LYS A 31 -14.00 -13.68 30.27
N ARG A 32 -14.00 -13.79 28.93
CA ARG A 32 -13.73 -15.05 28.23
C ARG A 32 -12.28 -15.52 28.48
N ARG A 33 -12.12 -16.78 28.76
CA ARG A 33 -10.81 -17.45 28.94
C ARG A 33 -10.42 -18.20 27.66
N GLY A 34 -9.15 -18.59 27.56
CA GLY A 34 -8.64 -19.42 26.46
C GLY A 34 -8.18 -18.63 25.24
N LYS A 35 -8.25 -19.25 24.05
CA LYS A 35 -7.72 -18.72 22.78
C LYS A 35 -8.64 -17.70 22.07
N SER A 36 -9.73 -17.26 22.69
CA SER A 36 -10.64 -16.28 22.10
C SER A 36 -9.91 -14.98 21.72
N LYS A 37 -10.20 -14.43 20.55
CA LYS A 37 -9.65 -13.14 20.06
C LYS A 37 -10.11 -11.96 20.92
N TYR A 38 -11.30 -12.05 21.50
CA TYR A 38 -11.86 -11.02 22.37
C TYR A 38 -12.10 -11.55 23.80
N LEU A 39 -12.11 -10.64 24.76
CA LEU A 39 -12.26 -10.91 26.19
C LEU A 39 -13.68 -10.76 26.67
N LEU A 40 -14.41 -9.80 26.13
CA LEU A 40 -15.75 -9.41 26.52
C LEU A 40 -16.45 -8.73 25.36
N SER A 41 -17.74 -8.94 25.21
CA SER A 41 -18.63 -8.18 24.32
C SER A 41 -19.84 -7.76 25.13
N VAL A 42 -20.22 -6.49 25.04
CA VAL A 42 -21.36 -5.91 25.75
C VAL A 42 -22.11 -4.94 24.85
N MET A 43 -23.42 -4.84 25.11
CA MET A 43 -24.25 -3.80 24.53
C MET A 43 -24.25 -2.59 25.46
N VAL A 44 -24.10 -1.41 24.90
CA VAL A 44 -24.12 -0.13 25.60
C VAL A 44 -24.92 0.88 24.80
N ASP A 45 -25.39 1.93 25.45
CA ASP A 45 -25.93 3.09 24.75
C ASP A 45 -24.94 4.25 24.82
N VAL A 46 -24.71 4.86 23.68
CA VAL A 46 -23.98 6.13 23.56
C VAL A 46 -25.00 7.25 23.70
N VAL A 47 -24.92 7.98 24.79
CA VAL A 47 -25.86 9.07 25.09
C VAL A 47 -25.18 10.40 24.81
N LYS A 48 -25.82 11.26 24.01
CA LYS A 48 -25.39 12.62 23.75
C LYS A 48 -26.61 13.51 23.52
N ASP A 49 -26.67 14.65 24.21
CA ASP A 49 -27.72 15.69 24.05
C ASP A 49 -29.16 15.16 24.14
N GLY A 50 -29.37 14.12 24.99
CA GLY A 50 -30.68 13.48 25.16
C GLY A 50 -30.98 12.36 24.15
N GLU A 51 -30.21 12.23 23.12
CA GLU A 51 -30.30 11.11 22.17
C GLU A 51 -29.47 9.91 22.62
N SER A 52 -29.97 8.70 22.35
CA SER A 52 -29.32 7.45 22.69
C SER A 52 -29.17 6.56 21.46
N ILE A 53 -27.97 6.09 21.21
CA ILE A 53 -27.67 5.21 20.10
C ILE A 53 -27.10 3.89 20.66
N PRO A 54 -27.76 2.75 20.39
CA PRO A 54 -27.25 1.46 20.82
C PRO A 54 -25.95 1.12 20.08
N ALA A 55 -25.01 0.57 20.81
CA ALA A 55 -23.71 0.17 20.27
C ALA A 55 -23.20 -1.11 20.94
N LYS A 56 -22.44 -1.89 20.20
CA LYS A 56 -21.74 -3.06 20.72
C LYS A 56 -20.29 -2.70 21.00
N VAL A 57 -19.82 -2.94 22.21
CA VAL A 57 -18.41 -2.76 22.60
C VAL A 57 -17.75 -4.11 22.75
N VAL A 58 -16.65 -4.30 22.02
CA VAL A 58 -15.83 -5.53 22.02
C VAL A 58 -14.46 -5.24 22.62
N TYR A 59 -14.12 -5.92 23.69
CA TYR A 59 -12.82 -5.81 24.37
C TYR A 59 -11.87 -6.85 23.77
N VAL A 60 -10.88 -6.41 23.01
CA VAL A 60 -9.97 -7.25 22.24
C VAL A 60 -8.61 -7.35 22.93
N ARG A 61 -8.00 -8.53 22.91
CA ARG A 61 -6.64 -8.73 23.44
C ARG A 61 -5.63 -7.87 22.68
N ASN A 62 -4.83 -7.10 23.41
CA ASN A 62 -3.71 -6.40 22.79
C ASN A 62 -2.58 -7.43 22.50
N ARG A 63 -2.21 -7.58 21.22
CA ARG A 63 -1.14 -8.52 20.81
C ARG A 63 0.24 -8.07 21.28
N ASN A 64 0.47 -6.77 21.37
CA ASN A 64 1.76 -6.19 21.72
C ASN A 64 1.95 -6.13 23.25
N ASN A 65 0.86 -6.04 24.02
CA ASN A 65 0.90 -6.00 25.47
C ASN A 65 -0.22 -6.87 26.06
N ARG A 66 0.12 -8.08 26.53
CA ARG A 66 -0.85 -9.05 27.06
C ARG A 66 -1.59 -8.60 28.31
N LYS A 67 -1.09 -7.57 29.00
CA LYS A 67 -1.73 -6.98 30.20
C LYS A 67 -2.80 -5.96 29.82
N GLU A 68 -2.88 -5.56 28.57
CA GLU A 68 -3.80 -4.54 28.06
C GLU A 68 -4.84 -5.13 27.11
N TYR A 69 -5.91 -4.39 26.94
CA TYR A 69 -6.95 -4.65 25.95
C TYR A 69 -7.28 -3.37 25.17
N LEU A 70 -7.82 -3.55 23.99
CA LEU A 70 -8.36 -2.50 23.14
C LEU A 70 -9.89 -2.57 23.20
N CYS A 71 -10.56 -1.44 23.08
CA CYS A 71 -12.02 -1.38 23.02
C CYS A 71 -12.42 -0.97 21.61
N LEU A 72 -13.12 -1.85 20.91
CA LEU A 72 -13.75 -1.56 19.63
C LEU A 72 -15.24 -1.31 19.87
N ILE A 73 -15.80 -0.33 19.18
CA ILE A 73 -17.23 -0.01 19.20
C ILE A 73 -17.80 -0.18 17.79
N SER A 74 -19.01 -0.73 17.71
CA SER A 74 -19.80 -0.84 16.49
C SER A 74 -21.20 -0.29 16.72
N THR A 75 -21.68 0.57 15.82
CA THR A 75 -23.08 0.99 15.77
C THR A 75 -23.99 -0.05 15.14
N ASP A 76 -23.43 -1.02 14.40
CA ASP A 76 -24.15 -2.22 13.99
C ASP A 76 -24.03 -3.26 15.12
N VAL A 77 -25.10 -3.40 15.85
CA VAL A 77 -25.19 -4.25 17.03
C VAL A 77 -25.36 -5.73 16.67
N ASN A 78 -25.78 -6.04 15.44
CA ASN A 78 -26.00 -7.40 14.96
C ASN A 78 -24.72 -8.04 14.44
N LEU A 79 -23.66 -7.26 14.21
CA LEU A 79 -22.41 -7.77 13.68
C LEU A 79 -21.72 -8.69 14.69
N ASP A 80 -21.18 -9.82 14.21
CA ASP A 80 -20.36 -10.73 15.04
C ASP A 80 -19.07 -10.06 15.51
N GLU A 81 -18.62 -10.40 16.70
CA GLU A 81 -17.41 -9.81 17.33
C GLU A 81 -16.14 -10.06 16.50
N ASN A 82 -16.00 -11.26 15.92
CA ASN A 82 -14.84 -11.55 15.06
C ASN A 82 -14.89 -10.73 13.77
N GLU A 83 -16.09 -10.46 13.26
CA GLU A 83 -16.27 -9.61 12.08
C GLU A 83 -15.95 -8.16 12.39
N ILE A 84 -16.36 -7.63 13.55
CA ILE A 84 -15.96 -6.29 14.04
C ILE A 84 -14.42 -6.20 14.11
N ILE A 85 -13.76 -7.20 14.65
CA ILE A 85 -12.30 -7.25 14.75
C ILE A 85 -11.66 -7.31 13.36
N ARG A 86 -12.22 -8.10 12.43
CA ARG A 86 -11.73 -8.24 11.05
C ARG A 86 -11.83 -6.93 10.29
N ILE A 87 -12.99 -6.29 10.34
CA ILE A 87 -13.24 -5.02 9.64
C ILE A 87 -12.33 -3.92 10.21
N TYR A 88 -12.22 -3.82 11.54
CA TYR A 88 -11.31 -2.85 12.16
C TYR A 88 -9.86 -3.11 11.78
N GLY A 89 -9.46 -4.37 11.67
CA GLY A 89 -8.11 -4.77 11.25
C GLY A 89 -7.72 -4.23 9.87
N LYS A 90 -8.67 -4.10 8.93
CA LYS A 90 -8.44 -3.52 7.60
C LYS A 90 -8.01 -2.05 7.62
N ARG A 91 -8.22 -1.34 8.74
CA ARG A 91 -7.68 0.02 8.92
C ARG A 91 -6.15 0.05 8.78
N TRP A 92 -5.47 -1.04 9.17
CA TRP A 92 -4.02 -1.16 9.01
C TRP A 92 -3.59 -1.17 7.54
N ASP A 93 -4.43 -1.67 6.64
CA ASP A 93 -4.15 -1.69 5.20
C ASP A 93 -4.01 -0.26 4.64
N ILE A 94 -4.75 0.70 5.21
CA ILE A 94 -4.63 2.13 4.85
C ILE A 94 -3.25 2.67 5.25
N GLU A 95 -2.74 2.31 6.43
CA GLU A 95 -1.42 2.73 6.88
C GLU A 95 -0.31 2.13 6.02
N VAL A 96 -0.43 0.85 5.66
CA VAL A 96 0.49 0.16 4.75
C VAL A 96 0.45 0.80 3.37
N PHE A 97 -0.75 1.08 2.84
CA PHE A 97 -0.92 1.79 1.57
C PHE A 97 -0.16 3.11 1.54
N PHE A 98 -0.41 4.00 2.52
CA PHE A 98 0.30 5.28 2.58
C PHE A 98 1.81 5.13 2.80
N LYS A 99 2.24 4.12 3.56
CA LYS A 99 3.65 3.81 3.72
C LYS A 99 4.30 3.45 2.38
N VAL A 100 3.69 2.58 1.59
CA VAL A 100 4.20 2.21 0.26
C VAL A 100 4.22 3.42 -0.66
N CYS A 101 3.12 4.16 -0.74
CA CYS A 101 3.03 5.37 -1.58
C CYS A 101 4.11 6.41 -1.24
N LYS A 102 4.42 6.61 0.04
CA LYS A 102 5.44 7.57 0.48
C LYS A 102 6.87 7.05 0.30
N SER A 103 7.11 5.77 0.56
CA SER A 103 8.47 5.20 0.58
C SER A 103 8.98 4.84 -0.81
N TYR A 104 8.11 4.36 -1.69
CA TYR A 104 8.50 3.84 -3.00
C TYR A 104 7.92 4.66 -4.15
N LEU A 105 6.69 5.16 -4.04
CA LEU A 105 5.99 5.83 -5.14
C LEU A 105 6.08 7.36 -5.08
N ASN A 106 6.92 7.90 -4.21
CA ASN A 106 7.26 9.33 -4.08
C ASN A 106 6.07 10.28 -3.82
N LEU A 107 5.00 9.80 -3.16
CA LEU A 107 3.79 10.59 -2.88
C LEU A 107 4.09 11.96 -2.25
N SER A 108 5.18 12.10 -1.48
CA SER A 108 5.52 13.33 -0.76
C SER A 108 6.78 14.03 -1.29
N ARG A 109 7.40 13.56 -2.37
CA ARG A 109 8.71 14.05 -2.82
C ARG A 109 8.72 14.65 -4.23
N GLU A 110 7.91 14.15 -5.15
CA GLU A 110 7.94 14.55 -6.55
C GLU A 110 7.04 15.74 -6.88
N CYS A 111 6.08 16.09 -6.01
CA CYS A 111 5.20 17.22 -6.24
C CYS A 111 5.68 18.46 -5.48
N ASN A 112 6.34 19.37 -6.18
CA ASN A 112 6.77 20.68 -5.64
C ASN A 112 5.77 21.80 -5.95
N SER A 113 4.60 21.49 -6.51
CA SER A 113 3.58 22.47 -6.84
C SER A 113 2.71 22.80 -5.64
N LEU A 114 2.35 24.09 -5.51
CA LEU A 114 1.34 24.58 -4.56
C LEU A 114 -0.07 24.56 -5.16
N SER A 115 -0.22 24.22 -6.44
CA SER A 115 -1.52 24.12 -7.11
C SER A 115 -2.28 22.89 -6.62
N TYR A 116 -3.55 23.06 -6.25
CA TYR A 116 -4.45 21.99 -5.88
C TYR A 116 -4.60 20.95 -7.00
N ASP A 117 -4.74 21.42 -8.25
CA ASP A 117 -4.90 20.53 -9.41
C ASP A 117 -3.66 19.68 -9.66
N ALA A 118 -2.46 20.28 -9.53
CA ALA A 118 -1.20 19.55 -9.68
C ALA A 118 -1.01 18.51 -8.56
N MET A 119 -1.35 18.85 -7.32
CA MET A 119 -1.30 17.90 -6.19
C MET A 119 -2.30 16.75 -6.37
N THR A 120 -3.50 17.05 -6.87
CA THR A 120 -4.53 16.06 -7.16
C THR A 120 -4.09 15.12 -8.27
N ALA A 121 -3.57 15.67 -9.37
CA ALA A 121 -3.05 14.88 -10.49
C ALA A 121 -1.88 13.98 -10.06
N HIS A 122 -0.92 14.50 -9.30
CA HIS A 122 0.19 13.72 -8.76
C HIS A 122 -0.31 12.58 -7.86
N THR A 123 -1.23 12.87 -6.96
CA THR A 123 -1.83 11.86 -6.08
C THR A 123 -2.52 10.76 -6.87
N ALA A 124 -3.28 11.13 -7.91
CA ALA A 124 -3.95 10.17 -8.78
C ALA A 124 -2.96 9.25 -9.50
N VAL A 125 -1.85 9.79 -10.02
CA VAL A 125 -0.77 9.00 -10.66
C VAL A 125 -0.15 8.02 -9.67
N VAL A 126 0.18 8.46 -8.45
CA VAL A 126 0.77 7.61 -7.40
C VAL A 126 -0.20 6.48 -7.02
N PHE A 127 -1.48 6.78 -6.85
CA PHE A 127 -2.48 5.78 -6.50
C PHE A 127 -2.71 4.78 -7.64
N THR A 128 -2.67 5.23 -8.88
CA THR A 128 -2.74 4.35 -10.06
C THR A 128 -1.54 3.39 -10.10
N ARG A 129 -0.32 3.89 -9.88
CA ARG A 129 0.88 3.03 -9.76
C ARG A 129 0.72 1.97 -8.66
N TYR A 130 0.21 2.37 -7.49
CA TYR A 130 -0.05 1.41 -6.41
C TYR A 130 -1.07 0.33 -6.81
N MET A 131 -2.15 0.72 -7.48
CA MET A 131 -3.16 -0.23 -7.94
C MET A 131 -2.59 -1.22 -8.96
N MET A 132 -1.79 -0.76 -9.92
CA MET A 132 -1.12 -1.62 -10.90
C MET A 132 -0.19 -2.65 -10.23
N LEU A 133 0.68 -2.20 -9.31
CA LEU A 133 1.55 -3.11 -8.55
C LEU A 133 0.76 -4.11 -7.71
N SER A 134 -0.37 -3.69 -7.14
CA SER A 134 -1.22 -4.57 -6.33
C SER A 134 -1.95 -5.61 -7.17
N LEU A 135 -2.34 -5.28 -8.40
CA LEU A 135 -2.92 -6.22 -9.35
C LEU A 135 -1.88 -7.24 -9.79
N GLU A 136 -0.71 -6.79 -10.22
CA GLU A 136 0.39 -7.66 -10.64
C GLU A 136 0.79 -8.65 -9.54
N SER A 137 0.94 -8.16 -8.30
CA SER A 137 1.24 -9.02 -7.14
C SER A 137 0.18 -10.12 -6.91
N ARG A 138 -1.08 -9.86 -7.25
CA ARG A 138 -2.16 -10.85 -7.10
C ARG A 138 -2.22 -11.85 -8.24
N GLU A 139 -2.01 -11.39 -9.47
CA GLU A 139 -2.10 -12.23 -10.68
C GLU A 139 -0.92 -13.19 -10.78
N SER A 140 0.27 -12.72 -10.48
CA SER A 140 1.50 -13.53 -10.55
C SER A 140 1.74 -14.44 -9.34
N ASN A 141 0.88 -14.42 -8.31
CA ASN A 141 1.13 -15.09 -7.02
C ASN A 141 2.53 -14.78 -6.44
N ASP A 142 2.99 -13.56 -6.66
CA ASP A 142 4.32 -13.13 -6.28
C ASP A 142 4.41 -12.92 -4.76
N ASN A 143 5.36 -13.56 -4.13
CA ASN A 143 5.60 -13.48 -2.70
C ASN A 143 6.39 -12.24 -2.28
N ARG A 144 6.88 -11.43 -3.24
CA ARG A 144 7.60 -10.19 -2.95
C ARG A 144 6.68 -9.15 -2.33
N SER A 145 7.22 -8.30 -1.48
CA SER A 145 6.51 -7.11 -1.01
C SER A 145 6.27 -6.13 -2.16
N LEU A 146 5.25 -5.27 -2.06
CA LEU A 146 4.99 -4.25 -3.08
C LEU A 146 6.18 -3.32 -3.31
N GLY A 147 7.03 -3.11 -2.30
CA GLY A 147 8.26 -2.33 -2.44
C GLY A 147 9.34 -3.04 -3.26
N GLU A 148 9.53 -4.33 -3.04
CA GLU A 148 10.45 -5.17 -3.82
C GLU A 148 9.97 -5.30 -5.26
N LEU A 149 8.67 -5.46 -5.47
CA LEU A 149 8.06 -5.50 -6.79
C LEU A 149 8.27 -4.17 -7.55
N PHE A 150 8.10 -3.04 -6.87
CA PHE A 150 8.36 -1.72 -7.44
C PHE A 150 9.82 -1.56 -7.89
N LEU A 151 10.78 -1.96 -7.06
CA LEU A 151 12.20 -1.91 -7.41
C LEU A 151 12.51 -2.81 -8.60
N TYR A 152 11.97 -4.03 -8.61
CA TYR A 152 12.14 -4.95 -9.72
C TYR A 152 11.65 -4.37 -11.05
N PHE A 153 10.42 -3.85 -11.11
CA PHE A 153 9.91 -3.22 -12.33
C PHE A 153 10.62 -1.92 -12.69
N SER A 154 11.11 -1.17 -11.71
CA SER A 154 11.90 0.04 -11.98
C SER A 154 13.23 -0.29 -12.64
N ASP A 155 13.88 -1.37 -12.20
CA ASP A 155 15.13 -1.85 -12.80
C ASP A 155 14.89 -2.37 -14.22
N GLU A 156 13.83 -3.17 -14.45
CA GLU A 156 13.45 -3.63 -15.79
C GLU A 156 13.12 -2.46 -16.74
N MET A 157 12.32 -1.49 -16.28
CA MET A 157 11.99 -0.31 -17.09
C MET A 157 13.23 0.51 -17.44
N PHE A 158 14.18 0.64 -16.52
CA PHE A 158 15.41 1.38 -16.74
C PHE A 158 16.26 0.67 -17.83
N ASP A 159 16.42 -0.63 -17.71
CA ASP A 159 17.16 -1.43 -18.69
C ASP A 159 16.49 -1.42 -20.07
N ILE A 160 15.18 -1.59 -20.15
CA ILE A 160 14.41 -1.52 -21.40
C ILE A 160 14.54 -0.13 -22.05
N THR A 161 14.40 0.93 -21.29
CA THR A 161 14.51 2.30 -21.81
C THR A 161 15.89 2.58 -22.38
N TRP A 162 16.95 2.11 -21.70
CA TRP A 162 18.32 2.30 -22.15
C TRP A 162 18.65 1.50 -23.41
N ILE A 163 18.28 0.21 -23.44
CA ILE A 163 18.47 -0.66 -24.60
C ILE A 163 17.70 -0.12 -25.80
N HIS A 164 16.45 0.27 -25.61
CA HIS A 164 15.60 0.81 -26.68
C HIS A 164 16.17 2.12 -27.22
N ALA A 165 16.61 3.03 -26.36
CA ALA A 165 17.27 4.28 -26.78
C ALA A 165 18.55 4.00 -27.59
N PHE A 166 19.34 3.03 -27.16
CA PHE A 166 20.57 2.65 -27.88
C PHE A 166 20.26 2.01 -29.25
N GLN A 167 19.27 1.14 -29.34
CA GLN A 167 18.82 0.57 -30.61
C GLN A 167 18.32 1.65 -31.59
N MET A 168 17.56 2.61 -31.10
CA MET A 168 17.12 3.76 -31.92
C MET A 168 18.30 4.57 -32.43
N LEU A 169 19.30 4.85 -31.60
CA LEU A 169 20.51 5.57 -32.01
C LEU A 169 21.29 4.81 -33.09
N LEU A 170 21.45 3.48 -32.96
CA LEU A 170 22.08 2.64 -33.97
C LEU A 170 21.30 2.67 -35.28
N GLN A 171 19.97 2.62 -35.23
CA GLN A 171 19.14 2.67 -36.43
C GLN A 171 19.24 4.03 -37.12
N MET A 172 19.21 5.13 -36.34
CA MET A 172 19.41 6.49 -36.87
C MET A 172 20.81 6.61 -37.52
N PHE A 173 21.85 6.11 -36.88
CA PHE A 173 23.20 6.12 -37.40
C PHE A 173 23.29 5.35 -38.72
N ARG A 174 22.68 4.16 -38.80
CA ARG A 174 22.59 3.38 -40.03
C ARG A 174 21.87 4.16 -41.15
N THR A 175 20.76 4.77 -40.89
CA THR A 175 20.00 5.60 -41.83
C THR A 175 20.86 6.76 -42.35
N VAL A 176 21.53 7.50 -41.45
CA VAL A 176 22.41 8.61 -41.83
C VAL A 176 23.58 8.13 -42.74
N LEU A 177 24.15 6.98 -42.44
CA LEU A 177 25.19 6.42 -43.29
C LEU A 177 24.66 6.03 -44.70
N THR A 178 23.47 5.42 -44.74
CA THR A 178 22.84 5.01 -46.04
C THR A 178 22.46 6.24 -46.89
N GLU A 179 21.97 7.32 -46.27
CA GLU A 179 21.50 8.50 -46.99
C GLU A 179 22.62 9.46 -47.41
N ASN A 180 23.73 9.50 -46.67
CA ASN A 180 24.78 10.50 -46.87
C ASN A 180 26.11 9.97 -47.37
N THR A 181 26.23 8.65 -47.67
CA THR A 181 27.48 8.05 -48.14
C THR A 181 27.21 7.20 -49.36
N GLU A 182 28.22 7.10 -50.28
CA GLU A 182 28.20 6.16 -51.41
C GLU A 182 28.62 4.73 -51.00
N LEU A 183 28.49 4.38 -49.73
CA LEU A 183 28.82 3.08 -49.19
C LEU A 183 27.72 2.07 -49.54
N SER A 184 28.11 0.86 -49.93
CA SER A 184 27.15 -0.23 -50.08
C SER A 184 26.59 -0.70 -48.78
N ASP A 185 25.38 -1.28 -48.78
CA ASP A 185 24.71 -1.82 -47.57
C ASP A 185 25.58 -2.86 -46.85
N GLU A 186 26.37 -3.64 -47.60
CA GLU A 186 27.34 -4.61 -47.06
C GLU A 186 28.44 -3.91 -46.24
N LYS A 187 28.96 -2.77 -46.75
CA LYS A 187 29.99 -2.00 -46.05
C LYS A 187 29.45 -1.30 -44.81
N ILE A 188 28.23 -0.82 -44.85
CA ILE A 188 27.53 -0.24 -43.72
C ILE A 188 27.30 -1.29 -42.63
N SER A 189 26.90 -2.54 -42.99
CA SER A 189 26.76 -3.64 -42.06
C SER A 189 28.09 -4.00 -41.38
N GLU A 190 29.20 -4.11 -42.18
CA GLU A 190 30.53 -4.34 -41.62
C GLU A 190 30.95 -3.27 -40.59
N LEU A 191 30.65 -1.99 -40.87
CA LEU A 191 30.98 -0.89 -39.96
C LEU A 191 30.14 -0.95 -38.67
N VAL A 192 28.86 -1.27 -38.76
CA VAL A 192 27.98 -1.44 -37.59
C VAL A 192 28.43 -2.64 -36.76
N ASP A 193 28.78 -3.76 -37.39
CA ASP A 193 29.29 -4.95 -36.68
C ASP A 193 30.65 -4.67 -36.01
N ALA A 194 31.55 -3.93 -36.70
CA ALA A 194 32.81 -3.52 -36.09
C ALA A 194 32.58 -2.59 -34.86
N PHE A 195 31.60 -1.68 -34.95
CA PHE A 195 31.23 -0.82 -33.82
C PHE A 195 30.66 -1.65 -32.66
N MET A 196 29.76 -2.58 -32.93
CA MET A 196 29.19 -3.46 -31.92
C MET A 196 30.26 -4.31 -31.21
N ASN A 197 31.24 -4.81 -32.01
CA ASN A 197 32.37 -5.58 -31.49
C ASN A 197 33.34 -4.73 -30.67
N ALA A 198 33.41 -3.42 -30.88
CA ALA A 198 34.24 -2.50 -30.11
C ALA A 198 33.60 -2.06 -28.78
N LEU A 199 32.33 -2.36 -28.53
CA LEU A 199 31.65 -2.02 -27.28
C LEU A 199 32.28 -2.76 -26.09
N PRO A 200 32.29 -2.14 -24.90
CA PRO A 200 32.65 -2.81 -23.63
C PRO A 200 31.79 -4.07 -23.40
N GLU A 201 32.36 -5.10 -22.80
CA GLU A 201 31.69 -6.39 -22.54
C GLU A 201 30.39 -6.23 -21.74
N LEU A 202 30.38 -5.29 -20.81
CA LEU A 202 29.18 -4.97 -20.02
C LEU A 202 27.98 -4.55 -20.91
N LEU A 203 28.25 -3.77 -21.95
CA LEU A 203 27.23 -3.30 -22.89
C LEU A 203 26.81 -4.41 -23.86
N LYS A 204 27.75 -5.20 -24.33
CA LYS A 204 27.48 -6.37 -25.21
C LYS A 204 26.56 -7.36 -24.49
N THR A 205 26.85 -7.69 -23.24
CA THR A 205 26.06 -8.66 -22.46
C THR A 205 24.60 -8.16 -22.29
N LYS A 206 24.40 -6.89 -22.02
CA LYS A 206 23.05 -6.31 -21.90
C LYS A 206 22.29 -6.26 -23.24
N LEU A 207 22.97 -6.08 -24.35
CA LEU A 207 22.37 -6.04 -25.68
C LEU A 207 22.06 -7.43 -26.28
N GLN A 208 22.76 -8.49 -25.82
CA GLN A 208 22.55 -9.88 -26.29
C GLN A 208 21.38 -10.57 -25.56
N VAL A 209 20.92 -10.04 -24.42
CA VAL A 209 19.83 -10.60 -23.63
C VAL A 209 18.47 -9.98 -24.03
N ALA A 210 18.46 -9.00 -24.91
CA ALA A 210 17.27 -8.37 -25.49
C ALA A 210 17.11 -8.82 -26.95
#